data_823ccf894762e9c278024f8514b06306
#
_entry.id   823ccf894762e9c278024f8514b06306
#
_cell.length_a   1.000
_cell.length_b   1.000
_cell.length_c   1.000
_cell.angle_alpha   90.00
_cell.angle_beta   90.00
_cell.angle_gamma   90.00
#
_symmetry.space_group_name_H-M   'P 1'
#
loop_
_entity.id
_entity.type
_entity.pdbx_description
1 polymer ?
#
loop_
_entity_poly.entity_id
_entity_poly.type
_entity_poly.pdbx_seq_one_letter_code
_entity_poly.pdbx_strand_id
1 'polypeptide(L)' 'MKEYECVEVKNYKDIGKTIEKWQKNGWRLHTYSVTGAMYEVRHYLLFERGE' A
#
# COMPACT_ATOMS: atom_id res chain seq x y z
N MET A 1 1.27 19.41 -7.24
CA MET A 1 0.30 18.87 -6.27
C MET A 1 0.53 17.39 -6.06
N LYS A 2 0.53 16.95 -4.81
CA LYS A 2 0.70 15.53 -4.55
C LYS A 2 -0.63 14.78 -4.59
N GLU A 3 -0.59 13.58 -5.09
CA GLU A 3 -1.73 12.68 -5.11
C GLU A 3 -1.46 11.53 -4.17
N TYR A 4 -2.51 11.03 -3.53
CA TYR A 4 -2.40 9.93 -2.59
C TYR A 4 -3.45 8.87 -2.90
N GLU A 5 -3.05 7.60 -2.75
CA GLU A 5 -3.96 6.48 -2.89
C GLU A 5 -3.71 5.47 -1.78
N CYS A 6 -4.79 4.99 -1.19
CA CYS A 6 -4.72 3.97 -0.16
C CYS A 6 -5.16 2.63 -0.74
N VAL A 7 -4.32 1.62 -0.56
CA VAL A 7 -4.58 0.28 -1.09
C VAL A 7 -4.66 -0.71 0.06
N GLU A 8 -5.69 -1.51 0.07
CA GLU A 8 -5.85 -2.57 1.05
C GLU A 8 -5.31 -3.89 0.47
N VAL A 9 -4.47 -4.57 1.25
CA VAL A 9 -3.94 -5.88 0.89
C VAL A 9 -4.25 -6.85 2.00
N LYS A 10 -4.89 -7.94 1.68
CA LYS A 10 -5.29 -8.95 2.68
C LYS A 10 -4.19 -9.94 2.99
N ASN A 11 -3.36 -10.27 2.00
CA ASN A 11 -2.33 -11.28 2.14
C ASN A 11 -0.96 -10.62 2.14
N TYR A 12 -0.17 -10.86 3.20
CA TYR A 12 1.15 -10.26 3.30
C TYR A 12 2.06 -10.63 2.13
N LYS A 13 1.82 -11.76 1.50
CA LYS A 13 2.63 -12.19 0.35
C LYS A 13 2.44 -11.30 -0.87
N ASP A 14 1.33 -10.59 -0.92
CA ASP A 14 1.02 -9.70 -2.05
C ASP A 14 1.52 -8.28 -1.84
N ILE A 15 2.02 -7.95 -0.65
CA ILE A 15 2.47 -6.59 -0.34
C ILE A 15 3.61 -6.17 -1.27
N GLY A 16 4.63 -7.01 -1.40
CA GLY A 16 5.77 -6.70 -2.26
C GLY A 16 5.37 -6.49 -3.71
N LYS A 17 4.50 -7.36 -4.21
CA LYS A 17 4.01 -7.27 -5.59
C LYS A 17 3.19 -6.00 -5.80
N THR A 18 2.37 -5.66 -4.83
CA THR A 18 1.55 -4.44 -4.90
C THR A 18 2.43 -3.21 -4.93
N ILE A 19 3.41 -3.14 -4.03
CA ILE A 19 4.35 -2.01 -3.99
C ILE A 19 5.08 -1.88 -5.32
N GLU A 20 5.59 -2.99 -5.84
CA GLU A 20 6.31 -2.98 -7.11
C GLU A 20 5.44 -2.50 -8.26
N LYS A 21 4.20 -2.97 -8.32
CA LYS A 21 3.25 -2.57 -9.34
C LYS A 21 3.01 -1.06 -9.32
N TRP A 22 2.81 -0.50 -8.13
CA TRP A 22 2.55 0.93 -7.99
C TRP A 22 3.79 1.76 -8.31
N GLN A 23 4.98 1.28 -7.91
CA GLN A 23 6.24 1.96 -8.24
C GLN A 23 6.45 2.06 -9.74
N LYS A 24 6.09 1.02 -10.49
CA LYS A 24 6.20 1.04 -11.95
C LYS A 24 5.29 2.09 -12.58
N ASN A 25 4.24 2.49 -11.89
CA ASN A 25 3.32 3.52 -12.35
C ASN A 25 3.63 4.90 -11.79
N GLY A 26 4.79 5.07 -11.21
CA GLY A 26 5.25 6.37 -10.72
C GLY A 26 4.82 6.72 -9.30
N TRP A 27 4.27 5.76 -8.59
CA TRP A 27 3.87 5.95 -7.20
C TRP A 27 4.98 5.51 -6.24
N ARG A 28 5.02 6.13 -5.07
CA ARG A 28 5.96 5.78 -4.02
C ARG A 28 5.18 5.39 -2.78
N LEU A 29 5.69 4.42 -2.05
CA LEU A 29 5.09 4.04 -0.78
C LEU A 29 5.37 5.12 0.25
N HIS A 30 4.31 5.73 0.77
CA HIS A 30 4.43 6.76 1.79
C HIS A 30 4.35 6.16 3.20
N THR A 31 3.33 5.33 3.42
CA THR A 31 3.08 4.78 4.74
C THR A 31 2.54 3.36 4.61
N TYR A 32 2.97 2.51 5.54
CA TYR A 32 2.46 1.16 5.66
C TYR A 32 1.83 1.01 7.03
N SER A 33 0.61 0.50 7.07
CA SER A 33 -0.10 0.30 8.32
C SER A 33 -0.74 -1.08 8.33
N VAL A 34 -0.73 -1.71 9.49
CA VAL A 34 -1.35 -3.01 9.68
C VAL A 34 -2.43 -2.88 10.75
N THR A 35 -3.62 -3.35 10.42
CA THR A 35 -4.67 -3.49 11.40
C THR A 35 -5.10 -4.93 11.43
N GLY A 36 -5.39 -5.47 12.60
CA GLY A 36 -5.79 -6.86 12.71
C GLY A 36 -6.65 -7.12 13.92
N ALA A 37 -7.65 -7.95 13.72
CA ALA A 37 -8.39 -8.60 14.77
C ALA A 37 -8.00 -10.08 14.74
N MET A 38 -8.47 -10.85 15.69
CA MET A 38 -8.03 -12.24 15.89
C MET A 38 -8.04 -13.13 14.65
N TYR A 39 -8.88 -12.84 13.67
CA TYR A 39 -9.05 -13.69 12.49
C TYR A 39 -8.72 -13.02 11.19
N GLU A 40 -8.56 -11.70 11.18
CA GLU A 40 -8.30 -10.95 9.97
C GLU A 40 -7.21 -9.92 10.20
N VAL A 41 -6.18 -9.99 9.37
CA VAL A 41 -5.13 -9.00 9.35
C VAL A 41 -5.24 -8.28 8.00
N ARG A 42 -5.34 -6.98 8.04
CA ARG A 42 -5.42 -6.16 6.85
C ARG A 42 -4.23 -5.22 6.81
N HIS A 43 -3.62 -5.14 5.65
CA HIS A 43 -2.48 -4.28 5.41
C HIS A 43 -2.93 -3.12 4.54
N TYR A 44 -2.59 -1.92 4.95
CA TYR A 44 -2.91 -0.71 4.21
C TYR A 44 -1.64 -0.05 3.74
N LEU A 45 -1.58 0.23 2.46
CA LEU A 45 -0.44 0.89 1.84
C LEU A 45 -0.91 2.24 1.32
N LEU A 46 -0.30 3.30 1.81
CA LEU A 46 -0.57 4.64 1.32
C LEU A 46 0.53 5.02 0.33
N PHE A 47 0.14 5.25 -0.90
CA PHE A 47 1.07 5.65 -1.95
C PHE A 47 0.92 7.13 -2.25
N GLU A 48 2.01 7.76 -2.65
CA GLU A 48 2.01 9.15 -3.08
C GLU A 48 2.66 9.27 -4.44
N ARG A 49 2.24 10.30 -5.16
CA ARG A 49 2.79 10.63 -6.48
C ARG A 49 2.75 12.15 -6.64
N GLY A 50 3.74 12.69 -7.37
CA GLY A 50 3.82 14.12 -7.65
C GLY A 50 4.84 14.83 -6.76
N GLU A 51 4.84 16.13 -6.87
CA GLU A 51 5.80 16.96 -6.15
C GLU A 51 5.26 17.53 -4.86
#